data_9c2a9d0a3c077866a8ab80be25ebb65a
#
_entry.id   9c2a9d0a3c077866a8ab80be25ebb65a
#
_cell.length_a   1.000
_cell.length_b   1.000
_cell.length_c   1.000
_cell.angle_alpha   90.00
_cell.angle_beta   90.00
_cell.angle_gamma   90.00
#
_symmetry.space_group_name_H-M   'P 1'
#
loop_
_entity.id
_entity.type
_entity.pdbx_description
1 polymer ?
#
loop_
_entity_poly.entity_id
_entity_poly.type
_entity_poly.pdbx_seq_one_letter_code
_entity_poly.pdbx_strand_id
1 'polypeptide(L)'
;MKIEFKWKIFSELTTDELYEIIYLRQKVFIVEQDCPYVDADYADQKAYHLLACMDGKLVGYLRAFEPGFKYFEASIGRIIILSEYRKEGLGKKITSKGTSFLFEKFPGSNIVISAQYRLLNFYNNLGFAERGEVYLEDDIDHIEMCLECPKR
;
A
#
# COMPACT_ATOMS: atom_id res chain seq x y z
N MET A 1 15.69 -6.22 -16.55
CA MET A 1 14.62 -7.14 -16.11
C MET A 1 13.33 -6.38 -15.88
N LYS A 2 12.24 -6.91 -16.37
CA LYS A 2 10.98 -6.18 -16.42
C LYS A 2 10.07 -6.64 -15.28
N ILE A 3 9.52 -5.68 -14.51
CA ILE A 3 8.52 -5.95 -13.50
C ILE A 3 7.14 -5.83 -14.14
N GLU A 4 6.32 -6.85 -13.96
CA GLU A 4 4.94 -6.86 -14.39
C GLU A 4 4.03 -6.45 -13.23
N PHE A 5 3.08 -5.56 -13.51
CA PHE A 5 2.10 -5.09 -12.53
C PHE A 5 0.72 -5.59 -12.92
N LYS A 6 -0.02 -6.11 -11.96
CA LYS A 6 -1.41 -6.51 -12.21
C LYS A 6 -2.28 -6.15 -11.03
N TRP A 7 -3.50 -5.67 -11.35
CA TRP A 7 -4.52 -5.36 -10.38
C TRP A 7 -5.54 -6.50 -10.32
N LYS A 8 -5.91 -6.89 -9.11
CA LYS A 8 -6.94 -7.92 -8.90
C LYS A 8 -7.80 -7.57 -7.71
N ILE A 9 -9.10 -7.83 -7.82
CA ILE A 9 -9.97 -7.87 -6.64
C ILE A 9 -9.78 -9.22 -5.96
N PHE A 10 -10.26 -9.36 -4.72
CA PHE A 10 -10.01 -10.56 -3.92
C PHE A 10 -10.45 -11.85 -4.62
N SER A 11 -11.63 -11.83 -5.24
CA SER A 11 -12.16 -13.02 -5.94
C SER A 11 -11.36 -13.42 -7.18
N GLU A 12 -10.55 -12.52 -7.72
CA GLU A 12 -9.69 -12.80 -8.87
C GLU A 12 -8.32 -13.35 -8.48
N LEU A 13 -7.95 -13.23 -7.20
CA LEU A 13 -6.68 -13.79 -6.71
C LEU A 13 -6.75 -15.31 -6.74
N THR A 14 -5.70 -15.94 -7.28
CA THR A 14 -5.55 -17.38 -7.11
C THR A 14 -5.17 -17.70 -5.67
N THR A 15 -5.38 -18.94 -5.26
CA THR A 15 -4.96 -19.40 -3.92
C THR A 15 -3.47 -19.17 -3.71
N ASP A 16 -2.65 -19.44 -4.73
CA ASP A 16 -1.20 -19.25 -4.65
C ASP A 16 -0.84 -17.77 -4.53
N GLU A 17 -1.52 -16.90 -5.27
CA GLU A 17 -1.29 -15.44 -5.18
C GLU A 17 -1.63 -14.92 -3.80
N LEU A 18 -2.76 -15.34 -3.24
CA LEU A 18 -3.15 -14.94 -1.90
C LEU A 18 -2.11 -15.42 -0.86
N TYR A 19 -1.66 -16.66 -0.99
CA TYR A 19 -0.64 -17.20 -0.08
C TYR A 19 0.66 -16.39 -0.14
N GLU A 20 1.13 -16.06 -1.34
CA GLU A 20 2.33 -15.25 -1.53
C GLU A 20 2.17 -13.84 -0.95
N ILE A 21 1.00 -13.21 -1.12
CA ILE A 21 0.71 -11.91 -0.53
C ILE A 21 0.80 -11.97 1.00
N ILE A 22 0.15 -12.96 1.60
CA ILE A 22 0.15 -13.12 3.06
C ILE A 22 1.55 -13.42 3.58
N TYR A 23 2.28 -14.31 2.90
CA TYR A 23 3.67 -14.61 3.25
C TYR A 23 4.54 -13.35 3.22
N LEU A 24 4.44 -12.56 2.16
CA LEU A 24 5.23 -11.34 2.00
C LEU A 24 4.91 -10.31 3.10
N ARG A 25 3.63 -10.16 3.42
CA ARG A 25 3.17 -9.24 4.48
C ARG A 25 3.71 -9.67 5.85
N GLN A 26 3.69 -10.95 6.16
CA GLN A 26 4.26 -11.46 7.41
C GLN A 26 5.77 -11.24 7.46
N LYS A 27 6.47 -11.56 6.37
CA LYS A 27 7.92 -11.43 6.30
C LYS A 27 8.38 -10.00 6.55
N VAL A 28 7.71 -9.03 5.95
CA VAL A 28 8.12 -7.61 6.03
C VAL A 28 7.57 -6.92 7.28
N PHE A 29 6.27 -7.03 7.54
CA PHE A 29 5.66 -6.26 8.63
C PHE A 29 5.82 -6.91 10.00
N ILE A 30 5.86 -8.23 10.07
CA ILE A 30 5.94 -8.94 11.34
C ILE A 30 7.39 -9.28 11.67
N VAL A 31 8.05 -10.03 10.80
CA VAL A 31 9.39 -10.57 11.07
C VAL A 31 10.47 -9.50 10.91
N GLU A 32 10.54 -8.85 9.76
CA GLU A 32 11.57 -7.84 9.48
C GLU A 32 11.48 -6.64 10.43
N GLN A 33 10.25 -6.15 10.70
CA GLN A 33 10.02 -5.01 11.59
C GLN A 33 9.96 -5.39 13.08
N ASP A 34 10.05 -6.68 13.39
CA ASP A 34 9.95 -7.20 14.76
C ASP A 34 8.72 -6.64 15.47
N CYS A 35 7.56 -6.77 14.81
CA CYS A 35 6.31 -6.19 15.29
C CYS A 35 5.22 -7.26 15.34
N PRO A 36 4.99 -7.89 16.50
CA PRO A 36 3.98 -8.95 16.61
C PRO A 36 2.57 -8.36 16.64
N TYR A 37 1.83 -8.52 15.55
CA TYR A 37 0.43 -8.17 15.46
C TYR A 37 -0.27 -9.08 14.45
N VAL A 38 -1.60 -9.07 14.44
CA VAL A 38 -2.35 -9.86 13.46
C VAL A 38 -2.53 -9.01 12.19
N ASP A 39 -1.73 -9.31 11.19
CA ASP A 39 -1.74 -8.55 9.94
C ASP A 39 -3.03 -8.74 9.13
N ALA A 40 -3.60 -9.93 9.17
CA ALA A 40 -4.88 -10.22 8.51
C ALA A 40 -6.01 -9.52 9.28
N ASP A 41 -6.69 -8.57 8.62
CA ASP A 41 -7.64 -7.66 9.25
C ASP A 41 -9.06 -7.75 8.67
N TYR A 42 -9.34 -8.79 7.88
CA TYR A 42 -10.61 -8.98 7.17
C TYR A 42 -10.95 -7.85 6.19
N ALA A 43 -9.98 -7.00 5.85
CA ALA A 43 -10.18 -5.94 4.87
C ALA A 43 -9.77 -6.36 3.47
N ASP A 44 -8.99 -7.43 3.34
CA ASP A 44 -8.47 -7.88 2.04
C ASP A 44 -9.59 -8.24 1.05
N GLN A 45 -10.73 -8.74 1.56
CA GLN A 45 -11.88 -9.08 0.73
C GLN A 45 -12.51 -7.87 0.04
N LYS A 46 -12.25 -6.67 0.55
CA LYS A 46 -12.78 -5.40 0.02
C LYS A 46 -11.73 -4.58 -0.71
N ALA A 47 -10.50 -5.08 -0.80
CA ALA A 47 -9.40 -4.34 -1.37
C ALA A 47 -9.23 -4.60 -2.86
N TYR A 48 -8.61 -3.64 -3.54
CA TYR A 48 -7.96 -3.84 -4.83
C TYR A 48 -6.50 -4.16 -4.55
N HIS A 49 -5.99 -5.23 -5.13
CA HIS A 49 -4.63 -5.73 -4.88
C HIS A 49 -3.74 -5.44 -6.07
N LEU A 50 -2.64 -4.74 -5.84
CA LEU A 50 -1.61 -4.52 -6.86
C LEU A 50 -0.47 -5.49 -6.59
N LEU A 51 -0.19 -6.36 -7.56
CA LEU A 51 0.90 -7.33 -7.49
C LEU A 51 2.00 -6.89 -8.44
N ALA A 52 3.20 -6.73 -7.92
CA ALA A 52 4.40 -6.49 -8.71
C ALA A 52 5.24 -7.75 -8.75
N CYS A 53 5.41 -8.33 -9.93
CA CYS A 53 6.07 -9.61 -10.12
C CYS A 53 7.26 -9.49 -11.06
N MET A 54 8.32 -10.21 -10.75
CA MET A 54 9.49 -10.35 -11.63
C MET A 54 9.73 -11.84 -11.84
N ASP A 55 9.71 -12.28 -13.11
CA ASP A 55 9.87 -13.69 -13.48
C ASP A 55 8.95 -14.61 -12.67
N GLY A 56 7.70 -14.21 -12.50
CA GLY A 56 6.69 -14.98 -11.78
C GLY A 56 6.77 -14.89 -10.26
N LYS A 57 7.76 -14.18 -9.71
CA LYS A 57 7.93 -14.01 -8.26
C LYS A 57 7.34 -12.69 -7.80
N LEU A 58 6.54 -12.71 -6.75
CA LEU A 58 6.00 -11.49 -6.14
C LEU A 58 7.13 -10.75 -5.42
N VAL A 59 7.43 -9.53 -5.87
CA VAL A 59 8.52 -8.70 -5.33
C VAL A 59 8.02 -7.42 -4.69
N GLY A 60 6.77 -7.05 -4.93
CA GLY A 60 6.15 -5.88 -4.33
C GLY A 60 4.64 -6.01 -4.30
N TYR A 61 4.01 -5.23 -3.44
CA TYR A 61 2.57 -5.32 -3.21
C TYR A 61 2.02 -4.02 -2.64
N LEU A 62 0.76 -3.75 -2.94
CA LEU A 62 -0.01 -2.65 -2.36
C LEU A 62 -1.48 -3.04 -2.39
N ARG A 63 -2.24 -2.66 -1.36
CA ARG A 63 -3.70 -2.76 -1.43
C ARG A 63 -4.32 -1.37 -1.41
N ALA A 64 -5.44 -1.23 -2.13
CA ALA A 64 -6.16 0.02 -2.27
C ALA A 64 -7.63 -0.19 -1.90
N PHE A 65 -8.25 0.86 -1.35
CA PHE A 65 -9.64 0.83 -0.89
C PHE A 65 -10.43 1.96 -1.49
N GLU A 66 -11.70 1.67 -1.79
CA GLU A 66 -12.65 2.68 -2.23
C GLU A 66 -12.94 3.72 -1.12
N PRO A 67 -13.42 4.92 -1.50
CA PRO A 67 -13.87 5.90 -0.51
C PRO A 67 -14.97 5.32 0.39
N GLY A 68 -14.92 5.67 1.67
CA GLY A 68 -15.93 5.27 2.65
C GLY A 68 -15.67 3.94 3.35
N PHE A 69 -14.62 3.22 3.01
CA PHE A 69 -14.31 1.95 3.67
C PHE A 69 -13.35 2.14 4.86
N LYS A 70 -12.10 2.54 4.61
CA LYS A 70 -11.14 2.81 5.69
C LYS A 70 -11.26 4.24 6.21
N TYR A 71 -11.47 5.18 5.31
CA TYR A 71 -11.65 6.61 5.55
C TYR A 71 -12.79 7.10 4.68
N PHE A 72 -13.21 8.35 4.91
CA PHE A 72 -14.12 9.01 3.98
C PHE A 72 -13.53 9.03 2.57
N GLU A 73 -12.24 9.26 2.47
CA GLU A 73 -11.49 9.25 1.20
C GLU A 73 -11.06 7.84 0.83
N ALA A 74 -10.61 7.67 -0.43
CA ALA A 74 -9.92 6.46 -0.85
C ALA A 74 -8.60 6.29 -0.08
N SER A 75 -8.07 5.09 -0.03
CA SER A 75 -6.86 4.80 0.75
C SER A 75 -6.00 3.74 0.08
N ILE A 76 -4.70 3.80 0.35
CA ILE A 76 -3.76 2.72 0.04
C ILE A 76 -3.02 2.32 1.30
N GLY A 77 -2.55 1.10 1.35
CA GLY A 77 -1.78 0.60 2.48
C GLY A 77 -1.10 -0.73 2.17
N ARG A 78 -0.45 -1.29 3.17
CA ARG A 78 0.33 -2.53 3.04
C ARG A 78 1.29 -2.48 1.86
N ILE A 79 1.97 -1.34 1.69
CA ILE A 79 2.94 -1.15 0.61
C ILE A 79 4.23 -1.88 0.97
N ILE A 80 4.62 -2.82 0.12
CA ILE A 80 5.76 -3.69 0.37
C ILE A 80 6.66 -3.74 -0.84
N ILE A 81 7.96 -3.67 -0.59
CA ILE A 81 9.01 -4.01 -1.55
C ILE A 81 9.93 -5.00 -0.86
N LEU A 82 10.19 -6.14 -1.49
CA LEU A 82 11.20 -7.09 -0.98
C LEU A 82 12.55 -6.38 -0.85
N SER A 83 13.29 -6.70 0.21
CA SER A 83 14.55 -6.02 0.53
C SER A 83 15.53 -6.00 -0.63
N GLU A 84 15.61 -7.09 -1.40
CA GLU A 84 16.52 -7.21 -2.55
C GLU A 84 16.18 -6.23 -3.68
N TYR A 85 14.96 -5.71 -3.72
CA TYR A 85 14.46 -4.82 -4.78
C TYR A 85 14.28 -3.37 -4.31
N ARG A 86 14.68 -3.06 -3.08
CA ARG A 86 14.63 -1.69 -2.55
C ARG A 86 15.76 -0.87 -3.15
N LYS A 87 15.62 0.46 -3.11
CA LYS A 87 16.59 1.44 -3.63
C LYS A 87 16.66 1.54 -5.14
N GLU A 88 15.77 0.87 -5.87
CA GLU A 88 15.67 0.96 -7.32
C GLU A 88 14.45 1.77 -7.79
N GLY A 89 13.83 2.52 -6.87
CA GLY A 89 12.65 3.34 -7.18
C GLY A 89 11.35 2.55 -7.29
N LEU A 90 11.35 1.27 -6.96
CA LEU A 90 10.15 0.42 -7.07
C LEU A 90 9.04 0.87 -6.10
N GLY A 91 9.41 1.28 -4.87
CA GLY A 91 8.45 1.78 -3.89
C GLY A 91 7.69 3.00 -4.39
N LYS A 92 8.40 3.96 -4.99
CA LYS A 92 7.80 5.13 -5.61
C LYS A 92 6.87 4.73 -6.75
N LYS A 93 7.30 3.79 -7.59
CA LYS A 93 6.53 3.34 -8.74
C LYS A 93 5.25 2.63 -8.32
N ILE A 94 5.31 1.74 -7.34
CA ILE A 94 4.14 1.03 -6.81
C ILE A 94 3.16 2.02 -6.19
N THR A 95 3.65 2.95 -5.37
CA THR A 95 2.79 3.97 -4.72
C THR A 95 2.11 4.84 -5.78
N SER A 96 2.85 5.28 -6.79
CA SER A 96 2.30 6.10 -7.88
C SER A 96 1.25 5.34 -8.69
N LYS A 97 1.45 4.05 -8.92
CA LYS A 97 0.43 3.22 -9.58
C LYS A 97 -0.83 3.10 -8.74
N GLY A 98 -0.68 2.97 -7.43
CA GLY A 98 -1.81 2.94 -6.50
C GLY A 98 -2.61 4.22 -6.52
N THR A 99 -1.95 5.36 -6.44
CA THR A 99 -2.63 6.67 -6.46
C THR A 99 -3.29 6.94 -7.79
N SER A 100 -2.61 6.65 -8.90
CA SER A 100 -3.18 6.83 -10.25
C SER A 100 -4.43 5.97 -10.45
N PHE A 101 -4.39 4.72 -10.00
CA PHE A 101 -5.54 3.81 -10.07
C PHE A 101 -6.75 4.40 -9.34
N LEU A 102 -6.54 4.89 -8.12
CA LEU A 102 -7.64 5.42 -7.31
C LEU A 102 -8.20 6.72 -7.87
N PHE A 103 -7.34 7.61 -8.38
CA PHE A 103 -7.81 8.86 -9.00
C PHE A 103 -8.60 8.60 -10.27
N GLU A 104 -8.23 7.58 -11.03
CA GLU A 104 -8.96 7.21 -12.24
C GLU A 104 -10.29 6.55 -11.91
N LYS A 105 -10.28 5.63 -10.93
CA LYS A 105 -11.48 4.86 -10.58
C LYS A 105 -12.49 5.66 -9.76
N PHE A 106 -12.01 6.56 -8.90
CA PHE A 106 -12.83 7.37 -8.01
C PHE A 106 -12.50 8.85 -8.19
N PRO A 107 -12.90 9.44 -9.34
CA PRO A 107 -12.61 10.86 -9.61
C PRO A 107 -13.15 11.77 -8.54
N GLY A 108 -12.35 12.75 -8.12
CA GLY A 108 -12.73 13.71 -7.09
C GLY A 108 -12.45 13.30 -5.66
N SER A 109 -12.05 12.04 -5.42
CA SER A 109 -11.66 11.60 -4.09
C SER A 109 -10.18 11.86 -3.83
N ASN A 110 -9.88 12.47 -2.69
CA ASN A 110 -8.51 12.51 -2.18
C ASN A 110 -8.10 11.10 -1.73
N ILE A 111 -6.82 10.93 -1.43
CA ILE A 111 -6.29 9.64 -0.94
C ILE A 111 -5.67 9.88 0.43
N VAL A 112 -6.09 9.08 1.42
CA VAL A 112 -5.58 9.17 2.80
C VAL A 112 -4.83 7.88 3.13
N ILE A 113 -3.71 8.03 3.81
CA ILE A 113 -2.90 6.92 4.28
C ILE A 113 -2.57 7.08 5.76
N SER A 114 -2.31 5.95 6.42
CA SER A 114 -1.67 5.91 7.74
C SER A 114 -0.21 5.53 7.50
N ALA A 115 0.66 6.53 7.49
CA ALA A 115 2.06 6.35 7.13
C ALA A 115 2.91 6.10 8.38
N GLN A 116 3.85 5.15 8.30
CA GLN A 116 4.88 5.06 9.34
C GLN A 116 5.68 6.37 9.34
N TYR A 117 5.82 6.98 10.51
CA TYR A 117 6.41 8.32 10.62
C TYR A 117 7.81 8.41 10.04
N ARG A 118 8.60 7.34 10.13
CA ARG A 118 9.95 7.28 9.54
C ARG A 118 9.94 7.45 8.01
N LEU A 119 8.79 7.25 7.35
CA LEU A 119 8.63 7.37 5.91
C LEU A 119 7.99 8.71 5.48
N LEU A 120 7.90 9.66 6.40
CA LEU A 120 7.28 10.96 6.14
C LEU A 120 7.84 11.64 4.89
N ASN A 121 9.16 11.72 4.78
CA ASN A 121 9.80 12.38 3.63
C ASN A 121 9.53 11.65 2.32
N PHE A 122 9.48 10.32 2.36
CA PHE A 122 9.15 9.52 1.19
C PHE A 122 7.77 9.90 0.63
N TYR A 123 6.77 9.97 1.51
CA TYR A 123 5.40 10.31 1.09
C TYR A 123 5.26 11.80 0.75
N ASN A 124 5.95 12.70 1.47
CA ASN A 124 5.96 14.12 1.11
C ASN A 124 6.49 14.33 -0.31
N ASN A 125 7.54 13.60 -0.69
CA ASN A 125 8.11 13.68 -2.04
C ASN A 125 7.14 13.19 -3.12
N LEU A 126 6.14 12.41 -2.74
CA LEU A 126 5.09 11.94 -3.66
C LEU A 126 3.85 12.84 -3.65
N GLY A 127 3.90 13.94 -2.91
CA GLY A 127 2.82 14.94 -2.87
C GLY A 127 1.87 14.80 -1.68
N PHE A 128 2.06 13.81 -0.82
CA PHE A 128 1.27 13.67 0.41
C PHE A 128 1.65 14.73 1.43
N ALA A 129 0.67 15.25 2.14
CA ALA A 129 0.85 16.20 3.24
C ALA A 129 0.31 15.61 4.53
N GLU A 130 0.96 15.93 5.65
CA GLU A 130 0.53 15.46 6.97
C GLU A 130 -0.86 15.98 7.31
N ARG A 131 -1.64 15.14 8.01
CA ARG A 131 -2.96 15.49 8.51
C ARG A 131 -3.10 14.98 9.94
N GLY A 132 -3.04 15.89 10.91
CA GLY A 132 -3.11 15.54 12.33
C GLY A 132 -1.75 15.32 12.96
N GLU A 133 -1.75 14.63 14.10
CA GLU A 133 -0.56 14.41 14.92
C GLU A 133 -0.07 12.96 14.83
N VAL A 134 1.18 12.74 15.27
CA VAL A 134 1.75 11.41 15.35
C VAL A 134 0.97 10.58 16.38
N TYR A 135 0.70 9.33 16.05
CA TYR A 135 0.01 8.37 16.92
C TYR A 135 0.67 7.00 16.81
N LEU A 136 0.41 6.14 17.80
CA LEU A 136 0.93 4.77 17.78
C LEU A 136 -0.06 3.84 17.07
N GLU A 137 0.45 3.03 16.17
CA GLU A 137 -0.28 1.93 15.54
C GLU A 137 0.65 0.71 15.61
N ASP A 138 0.22 -0.33 16.30
CA ASP A 138 1.04 -1.53 16.57
C ASP A 138 2.43 -1.16 17.12
N ASP A 139 2.45 -0.23 18.08
CA ASP A 139 3.66 0.28 18.76
C ASP A 139 4.66 0.97 17.83
N ILE A 140 4.27 1.35 16.63
CA ILE A 140 5.09 2.10 15.68
C ILE A 140 4.48 3.49 15.48
N ASP A 141 5.31 4.54 15.51
CA ASP A 141 4.87 5.90 15.23
C ASP A 141 4.31 6.01 13.80
N HIS A 142 3.10 6.48 13.70
CA HIS A 142 2.40 6.73 12.44
C HIS A 142 1.89 8.16 12.38
N ILE A 143 1.62 8.62 11.17
CA ILE A 143 0.93 9.89 10.93
C ILE A 143 -0.01 9.72 9.74
N GLU A 144 -1.19 10.32 9.86
CA GLU A 144 -2.13 10.35 8.75
C GLU A 144 -1.64 11.35 7.70
N MET A 145 -1.71 10.97 6.42
CA MET A 145 -1.30 11.83 5.32
C MET A 145 -2.35 11.82 4.22
N CYS A 146 -2.45 12.92 3.50
CA CYS A 146 -3.44 13.09 2.44
C CYS A 146 -2.78 13.55 1.14
N LEU A 147 -3.18 12.92 0.04
CA LEU A 147 -2.84 13.35 -1.32
C LEU A 147 -4.11 13.90 -1.96
N GLU A 148 -4.09 15.17 -2.31
CA GLU A 148 -5.24 15.81 -2.94
C GLU A 148 -5.45 15.30 -4.37
N CYS A 149 -6.71 15.14 -4.73
CA CYS A 149 -7.11 14.81 -6.09
C CYS A 149 -6.64 15.91 -7.05
N PRO A 150 -6.00 15.55 -8.18
CA PRO A 150 -5.58 16.56 -9.15
C PRO A 150 -6.77 17.38 -9.65
N LYS A 151 -6.57 18.67 -9.80
CA LYS A 151 -7.58 19.56 -10.39
C LYS A 151 -7.62 19.32 -11.90
N ARG A 152 -8.81 19.24 -12.42
CA ARG A 152 -9.02 19.13 -13.88
C ARG A 152 -9.07 20.50 -14.52
#